data_aa52c1d566a8fbf593ce1dd5e89c31b9
#
_entry.id   aa52c1d566a8fbf593ce1dd5e89c31b9
#
_cell.length_a   1.000
_cell.length_b   1.000
_cell.length_c   1.000
_cell.angle_alpha   90.00
_cell.angle_beta   90.00
_cell.angle_gamma   90.00
#
_symmetry.space_group_name_H-M   'P 1'
#
loop_
_entity.id
_entity.type
_entity.pdbx_description
1 polymer ?
#
loop_
_entity_poly.entity_id
_entity_poly.type
_entity_poly.pdbx_seq_one_letter_code
_entity_poly.pdbx_strand_id
1 'polypeptide(L)'
;MNAMERLVDILVAVVLMFLLPLLYYGSGKEISRTVLAGQAGENFLKRICTAGEISLPVWRELEAALNKYDCDNVEILRERYLYEPDGTNGNVVRRLYEESKESLLVQLHEDGRCKLQKGDCMKLTIYINETPMLYFDYVRTGATES
;
A
#
# COMPACT_ATOMS: atom_id res chain seq x y z
N MET A 1 -13.17 55.71 -11.56
CA MET A 1 -12.36 54.81 -10.75
C MET A 1 -11.39 55.62 -9.91
N ASN A 2 -11.55 55.48 -8.60
CA ASN A 2 -10.67 56.15 -7.65
C ASN A 2 -9.29 55.47 -7.62
N ALA A 3 -8.26 56.26 -7.34
CA ALA A 3 -6.89 55.72 -7.22
C ALA A 3 -6.77 54.58 -6.19
N MET A 4 -7.62 54.63 -5.14
CA MET A 4 -7.71 53.58 -4.14
C MET A 4 -8.19 52.23 -4.72
N GLU A 5 -9.20 52.22 -5.59
CA GLU A 5 -9.71 51.00 -6.21
C GLU A 5 -8.66 50.34 -7.08
N ARG A 6 -7.93 51.13 -7.87
CA ARG A 6 -6.80 50.60 -8.68
C ARG A 6 -5.69 50.01 -7.82
N LEU A 7 -5.44 50.64 -6.66
CA LEU A 7 -4.38 50.15 -5.76
C LEU A 7 -4.79 48.84 -5.11
N VAL A 8 -6.06 48.67 -4.74
CA VAL A 8 -6.62 47.44 -4.22
C VAL A 8 -6.60 46.34 -5.28
N ASP A 9 -6.99 46.63 -6.51
CA ASP A 9 -6.95 45.63 -7.61
C ASP A 9 -5.55 45.15 -7.91
N ILE A 10 -4.56 46.04 -7.90
CA ILE A 10 -3.15 45.67 -8.10
C ILE A 10 -2.67 44.80 -6.93
N LEU A 11 -3.01 45.17 -5.70
CA LEU A 11 -2.64 44.41 -4.50
C LEU A 11 -3.23 43.00 -4.53
N VAL A 12 -4.50 42.87 -4.87
CA VAL A 12 -5.19 41.58 -5.00
C VAL A 12 -4.54 40.73 -6.11
N ALA A 13 -4.25 41.32 -7.26
CA ALA A 13 -3.59 40.63 -8.37
C ALA A 13 -2.21 40.12 -7.98
N VAL A 14 -1.41 40.92 -7.26
CA VAL A 14 -0.08 40.53 -6.78
C VAL A 14 -0.20 39.38 -5.76
N VAL A 15 -1.12 39.49 -4.79
CA VAL A 15 -1.35 38.44 -3.79
C VAL A 15 -1.74 37.14 -4.48
N LEU A 16 -2.67 37.17 -5.42
CA LEU A 16 -3.10 35.98 -6.18
C LEU A 16 -1.95 35.39 -7.00
N MET A 17 -1.14 36.23 -7.62
CA MET A 17 0.00 35.78 -8.43
C MET A 17 1.06 35.02 -7.63
N PHE A 18 1.24 35.34 -6.34
CA PHE A 18 2.15 34.63 -5.44
C PHE A 18 1.48 33.45 -4.71
N LEU A 19 0.22 33.62 -4.31
CA LEU A 19 -0.47 32.62 -3.52
C LEU A 19 -0.86 31.37 -4.33
N LEU A 20 -1.31 31.54 -5.58
CA LEU A 20 -1.71 30.45 -6.45
C LEU A 20 -0.58 29.44 -6.74
N PRO A 21 0.65 29.88 -7.13
CA PRO A 21 1.76 28.94 -7.33
C PRO A 21 2.16 28.22 -6.06
N LEU A 22 2.11 28.87 -4.90
CA LEU A 22 2.43 28.24 -3.61
C LEU A 22 1.43 27.16 -3.24
N LEU A 23 0.13 27.41 -3.42
CA LEU A 23 -0.92 26.42 -3.19
C LEU A 23 -0.79 25.25 -4.17
N TYR A 24 -0.54 25.51 -5.43
CA TYR A 24 -0.34 24.48 -6.46
C TYR A 24 0.90 23.63 -6.18
N TYR A 25 2.00 24.23 -5.76
CA TYR A 25 3.25 23.54 -5.44
C TYR A 25 3.09 22.61 -4.22
N GLY A 26 2.38 23.06 -3.18
CA GLY A 26 2.06 22.26 -2.02
C GLY A 26 1.21 21.03 -2.35
N SER A 27 0.16 21.22 -3.15
CA SER A 27 -0.70 20.12 -3.64
C SER A 27 0.04 19.15 -4.52
N GLY A 28 0.93 19.62 -5.39
CA GLY A 28 1.74 18.79 -6.26
C GLY A 28 2.69 17.85 -5.52
N LYS A 29 3.26 18.29 -4.41
CA LYS A 29 4.11 17.45 -3.55
C LYS A 29 3.33 16.30 -2.90
N GLU A 30 2.14 16.53 -2.39
CA GLU A 30 1.30 15.49 -1.80
C GLU A 30 0.85 14.46 -2.82
N ILE A 31 0.39 14.89 -3.99
CA ILE A 31 -0.01 13.99 -5.08
C ILE A 31 1.18 13.14 -5.50
N SER A 32 2.35 13.73 -5.68
CA SER A 32 3.57 13.03 -6.07
C SER A 32 3.98 11.97 -5.05
N ARG A 33 3.93 12.32 -3.78
CA ARG A 33 4.24 11.40 -2.66
C ARG A 33 3.28 10.22 -2.62
N THR A 34 1.99 10.46 -2.74
CA THR A 34 0.96 9.42 -2.78
C THR A 34 1.14 8.48 -3.96
N VAL A 35 1.40 9.00 -5.14
CA VAL A 35 1.65 8.20 -6.35
C VAL A 35 2.90 7.33 -6.20
N LEU A 36 3.99 7.88 -5.70
CA LEU A 36 5.24 7.13 -5.51
C LEU A 36 5.12 6.06 -4.44
N ALA A 37 4.43 6.33 -3.33
CA ALA A 37 4.13 5.32 -2.31
C ALA A 37 3.25 4.21 -2.87
N GLY A 38 2.23 4.55 -3.66
CA GLY A 38 1.37 3.59 -4.34
C GLY A 38 2.14 2.70 -5.31
N GLN A 39 3.04 3.26 -6.12
CA GLN A 39 3.90 2.50 -7.01
C GLN A 39 4.82 1.55 -6.25
N ALA A 40 5.40 1.98 -5.13
CA ALA A 40 6.22 1.11 -4.28
C ALA A 40 5.40 -0.07 -3.74
N GLY A 41 4.17 0.16 -3.30
CA GLY A 41 3.26 -0.88 -2.84
C GLY A 41 2.85 -1.85 -3.94
N GLU A 42 2.46 -1.37 -5.10
CA GLU A 42 2.10 -2.20 -6.26
C GLU A 42 3.28 -3.04 -6.75
N ASN A 43 4.48 -2.46 -6.84
CA ASN A 43 5.69 -3.18 -7.23
C ASN A 43 6.05 -4.27 -6.21
N PHE A 44 5.90 -3.99 -4.94
CA PHE A 44 6.08 -4.99 -3.88
C PHE A 44 5.11 -6.15 -4.03
N LEU A 45 3.80 -5.88 -4.16
CA LEU A 45 2.78 -6.92 -4.36
C LEU A 45 3.06 -7.76 -5.60
N LYS A 46 3.34 -7.13 -6.72
CA LYS A 46 3.68 -7.83 -7.97
C LYS A 46 4.89 -8.74 -7.81
N ARG A 47 5.91 -8.26 -7.10
CA ARG A 47 7.15 -9.01 -6.85
C ARG A 47 6.89 -10.24 -5.99
N ILE A 48 6.20 -10.10 -4.86
CA ILE A 48 5.91 -11.23 -3.97
C ILE A 48 4.92 -12.22 -4.58
N CYS A 49 3.90 -11.76 -5.28
CA CYS A 49 2.91 -12.62 -5.94
C CYS A 49 3.51 -13.39 -7.12
N THR A 50 4.51 -12.85 -7.79
CA THR A 50 5.25 -13.54 -8.86
C THR A 50 6.27 -14.52 -8.31
N ALA A 51 6.99 -14.14 -7.23
CA ALA A 51 7.98 -15.00 -6.59
C ALA A 51 7.36 -16.13 -5.75
N GLY A 52 6.13 -15.94 -5.26
CA GLY A 52 5.45 -16.89 -4.37
C GLY A 52 5.98 -16.88 -2.94
N GLU A 53 6.74 -15.88 -2.56
CA GLU A 53 7.28 -15.71 -1.22
C GLU A 53 7.54 -14.24 -0.87
N ILE A 54 7.48 -13.92 0.42
CA ILE A 54 7.94 -12.65 0.96
C ILE A 54 9.30 -12.91 1.61
N SER A 55 10.35 -12.25 1.13
CA SER A 55 11.65 -12.28 1.76
C SER A 55 11.86 -11.07 2.66
N LEU A 56 12.68 -11.22 3.69
CA LEU A 56 12.98 -10.13 4.61
C LEU A 56 13.63 -8.91 3.92
N PRO A 57 14.58 -9.07 2.96
CA PRO A 57 15.11 -7.94 2.21
C PRO A 57 14.04 -7.17 1.41
N VAL A 58 13.11 -7.87 0.78
CA VAL A 58 12.01 -7.25 0.00
C VAL A 58 11.07 -6.46 0.91
N TRP A 59 10.75 -7.00 2.07
CA TRP A 59 9.95 -6.29 3.07
C TRP A 59 10.64 -5.04 3.58
N ARG A 60 11.93 -5.12 3.87
CA ARG A 60 12.73 -3.95 4.31
C ARG A 60 12.86 -2.88 3.23
N GLU A 61 12.97 -3.26 1.96
CA GLU A 61 12.93 -2.31 0.84
C GLU A 61 11.60 -1.55 0.80
N LEU A 62 10.48 -2.23 1.00
CA LEU A 62 9.17 -1.59 1.08
C LEU A 62 9.10 -0.61 2.26
N GLU A 63 9.49 -1.03 3.45
CA GLU A 63 9.51 -0.17 4.64
C GLU A 63 10.38 1.08 4.43
N ALA A 64 11.56 0.92 3.86
CA ALA A 64 12.47 2.03 3.56
C ALA A 64 11.87 3.01 2.53
N ALA A 65 11.22 2.49 1.48
CA ALA A 65 10.54 3.32 0.48
C ALA A 65 9.36 4.08 1.08
N LEU A 66 8.54 3.43 1.91
CA LEU A 66 7.40 4.07 2.57
C LEU A 66 7.84 5.12 3.60
N ASN A 67 8.92 4.87 4.34
CA ASN A 67 9.51 5.86 5.25
C ASN A 67 10.02 7.09 4.48
N LYS A 68 10.63 6.89 3.31
CA LYS A 68 11.07 7.99 2.45
C LYS A 68 9.93 8.90 2.01
N TYR A 69 8.73 8.36 1.85
CA TYR A 69 7.52 9.09 1.45
C TYR A 69 6.64 9.51 2.63
N ASP A 70 7.14 9.44 3.87
CA ASP A 70 6.43 9.81 5.10
C ASP A 70 5.07 9.12 5.24
N CYS A 71 5.00 7.83 4.94
CA CYS A 71 3.81 7.04 5.18
C CYS A 71 3.66 6.72 6.66
N ASP A 72 2.44 6.90 7.19
CA ASP A 72 2.16 6.74 8.62
C ASP A 72 2.22 5.28 9.06
N ASN A 73 1.66 4.39 8.25
CA ASN A 73 1.60 2.96 8.54
C ASN A 73 1.40 2.16 7.26
N VAL A 74 1.72 0.88 7.34
CA VAL A 74 1.46 -0.12 6.31
C VAL A 74 0.91 -1.38 6.96
N GLU A 75 -0.17 -1.90 6.39
CA GLU A 75 -0.76 -3.16 6.78
C GLU A 75 -0.71 -4.15 5.62
N ILE A 76 -0.42 -5.40 5.93
CA ILE A 76 -0.44 -6.50 4.96
C ILE A 76 -1.33 -7.62 5.51
N LEU A 77 -2.18 -8.16 4.65
CA LEU A 77 -3.10 -9.22 4.97
C LEU A 77 -3.01 -10.30 3.91
N ARG A 78 -2.88 -11.55 4.33
CA ARG A 78 -3.00 -12.72 3.46
C ARG A 78 -4.35 -13.36 3.64
N GLU A 79 -5.11 -13.52 2.59
CA GLU A 79 -6.36 -14.27 2.56
C GLU A 79 -6.19 -15.55 1.77
N ARG A 80 -6.60 -16.66 2.36
CA ARG A 80 -6.55 -17.98 1.74
C ARG A 80 -7.89 -18.67 1.88
N TYR A 81 -8.38 -19.24 0.80
CA TYR A 81 -9.54 -20.11 0.84
C TYR A 81 -9.11 -21.57 0.96
N LEU A 82 -9.58 -22.23 2.00
CA LEU A 82 -9.41 -23.67 2.18
C LEU A 82 -10.75 -24.37 2.00
N TYR A 83 -10.68 -25.54 1.37
CA TYR A 83 -11.81 -26.42 1.21
C TYR A 83 -11.69 -27.53 2.25
N GLU A 84 -12.57 -27.54 3.23
CA GLU A 84 -12.58 -28.52 4.31
C GLU A 84 -13.84 -29.40 4.23
N PRO A 85 -13.76 -30.70 4.53
CA PRO A 85 -14.94 -31.53 4.62
C PRO A 85 -15.80 -31.08 5.79
N ASP A 86 -17.09 -30.84 5.53
CA ASP A 86 -18.06 -30.60 6.59
C ASP A 86 -18.28 -31.92 7.34
N GLY A 87 -17.90 -31.95 8.63
CA GLY A 87 -17.94 -33.13 9.47
C GLY A 87 -19.33 -33.76 9.67
N THR A 88 -20.40 -33.10 9.20
CA THR A 88 -21.77 -33.54 9.41
C THR A 88 -22.36 -34.23 8.17
N ASN A 89 -22.04 -33.82 6.96
CA ASN A 89 -22.72 -34.25 5.73
C ASN A 89 -21.80 -34.69 4.57
N GLY A 90 -20.50 -34.73 4.77
CA GLY A 90 -19.54 -35.05 3.71
C GLY A 90 -19.43 -34.01 2.59
N ASN A 91 -20.08 -32.87 2.75
CA ASN A 91 -19.97 -31.75 1.83
C ASN A 91 -18.67 -30.98 2.07
N VAL A 92 -18.13 -30.40 1.03
CA VAL A 92 -16.92 -29.56 1.12
C VAL A 92 -17.36 -28.12 1.38
N VAL A 93 -16.89 -27.53 2.46
CA VAL A 93 -17.15 -26.13 2.82
C VAL A 93 -15.92 -25.29 2.52
N ARG A 94 -16.15 -24.16 1.88
CA ARG A 94 -15.10 -23.15 1.62
C ARG A 94 -14.96 -22.26 2.85
N ARG A 95 -13.79 -22.24 3.46
CA ARG A 95 -13.47 -21.35 4.57
C ARG A 95 -12.41 -20.33 4.18
N LEU A 96 -12.60 -19.09 4.63
CA LEU A 96 -11.64 -18.01 4.49
C LEU A 96 -10.74 -17.99 5.73
N TYR A 97 -9.43 -18.07 5.50
CA TYR A 97 -8.41 -17.85 6.51
C TYR A 97 -7.70 -16.54 6.23
N GLU A 98 -7.62 -15.70 7.24
CA GLU A 98 -6.93 -14.41 7.20
C GLU A 98 -5.72 -14.47 8.11
N GLU A 99 -4.60 -13.98 7.61
CA GLU A 99 -3.36 -13.88 8.36
C GLU A 99 -2.88 -12.44 8.36
N SER A 100 -2.73 -11.88 9.57
CA SER A 100 -2.39 -10.48 9.78
C SER A 100 -0.90 -10.19 9.56
N LYS A 101 -0.57 -8.90 9.51
CA LYS A 101 0.80 -8.40 9.43
C LYS A 101 1.69 -8.98 10.54
N GLU A 102 1.21 -9.02 11.77
CA GLU A 102 1.97 -9.49 12.92
C GLU A 102 2.40 -10.95 12.74
N SER A 103 1.47 -11.82 12.32
CA SER A 103 1.75 -13.23 12.05
C SER A 103 2.74 -13.42 10.91
N LEU A 104 2.56 -12.68 9.81
CA LEU A 104 3.48 -12.72 8.66
C LEU A 104 4.89 -12.23 9.03
N LEU A 105 4.99 -11.18 9.84
CA LEU A 105 6.28 -10.65 10.28
C LEU A 105 7.00 -11.60 11.25
N VAL A 106 6.29 -12.32 12.11
CA VAL A 106 6.89 -13.35 12.97
C VAL A 106 7.55 -14.43 12.10
N GLN A 107 6.84 -14.98 11.12
CA GLN A 107 7.41 -15.96 10.18
C GLN A 107 8.62 -15.40 9.42
N LEU A 108 8.52 -14.15 9.00
CA LEU A 108 9.57 -13.49 8.24
C LEU A 108 10.85 -13.27 9.06
N HIS A 109 10.71 -12.96 10.35
CA HIS A 109 11.85 -12.79 11.26
C HIS A 109 12.47 -14.13 11.71
N GLU A 110 11.65 -15.17 11.87
CA GLU A 110 12.12 -16.49 12.29
C GLU A 110 12.83 -17.22 11.13
N ASP A 111 12.21 -17.24 9.95
CA ASP A 111 12.65 -18.05 8.81
C ASP A 111 13.36 -17.23 7.70
N GLY A 112 13.34 -15.91 7.81
CA GLY A 112 13.87 -14.99 6.79
C GLY A 112 13.02 -14.89 5.53
N ARG A 113 11.98 -15.70 5.43
CA ARG A 113 11.03 -15.74 4.31
C ARG A 113 9.67 -16.28 4.77
N CYS A 114 8.63 -15.82 4.11
CA CYS A 114 7.26 -16.32 4.28
C CYS A 114 6.78 -16.89 2.94
N LYS A 115 6.52 -18.19 2.90
CA LYS A 115 6.04 -18.88 1.70
C LYS A 115 4.56 -18.59 1.46
N LEU A 116 4.22 -18.27 0.22
CA LEU A 116 2.85 -18.05 -0.24
C LEU A 116 2.39 -19.24 -1.08
N GLN A 117 1.09 -19.49 -1.10
CA GLN A 117 0.51 -20.51 -1.96
C GLN A 117 -0.17 -19.86 -3.17
N LYS A 118 -0.16 -20.55 -4.30
CA LYS A 118 -0.87 -20.12 -5.50
C LYS A 118 -2.35 -19.91 -5.18
N GLY A 119 -2.88 -18.77 -5.56
CA GLY A 119 -4.28 -18.37 -5.30
C GLY A 119 -4.49 -17.59 -4.01
N ASP A 120 -3.48 -17.45 -3.15
CA ASP A 120 -3.56 -16.55 -2.00
C ASP A 120 -3.79 -15.11 -2.49
N CYS A 121 -4.67 -14.37 -1.81
CA CYS A 121 -4.87 -12.95 -2.05
C CYS A 121 -4.03 -12.16 -1.04
N MET A 122 -3.13 -11.33 -1.55
CA MET A 122 -2.34 -10.44 -0.74
C MET A 122 -2.93 -9.04 -0.82
N LYS A 123 -3.31 -8.49 0.33
CA LYS A 123 -3.83 -7.12 0.45
C LYS A 123 -2.81 -6.26 1.17
N LEU A 124 -2.53 -5.11 0.60
CA LEU A 124 -1.62 -4.11 1.17
C LEU A 124 -2.38 -2.80 1.34
N THR A 125 -2.39 -2.28 2.55
CA THR A 125 -2.97 -0.98 2.86
C THR A 125 -1.89 -0.03 3.33
N ILE A 126 -1.74 1.08 2.62
CA ILE A 126 -0.78 2.14 2.94
C ILE A 126 -1.55 3.35 3.43
N TYR A 127 -1.16 3.88 4.58
CA TYR A 127 -1.79 5.07 5.17
C TYR A 127 -0.90 6.29 4.96
N ILE A 128 -1.46 7.31 4.34
CA ILE A 128 -0.84 8.63 4.20
C ILE A 128 -1.81 9.68 4.72
N ASN A 129 -1.40 10.46 5.72
CA ASN A 129 -2.26 11.43 6.40
C ASN A 129 -3.60 10.79 6.84
N GLU A 130 -3.52 9.62 7.48
CA GLU A 130 -4.67 8.82 7.93
C GLU A 130 -5.60 8.33 6.82
N THR A 131 -5.27 8.57 5.55
CA THR A 131 -6.04 8.10 4.40
C THR A 131 -5.52 6.74 3.92
N PRO A 132 -6.35 5.69 3.94
CA PRO A 132 -5.95 4.37 3.49
C PRO A 132 -5.94 4.29 1.96
N MET A 133 -4.89 3.67 1.41
CA MET A 133 -4.81 3.25 0.02
C MET A 133 -4.70 1.73 -0.02
N LEU A 134 -5.69 1.06 -0.59
CA LEU A 134 -5.76 -0.40 -0.66
C LEU A 134 -5.29 -0.90 -2.01
N TYR A 135 -4.35 -1.84 -1.97
CA TYR A 135 -3.86 -2.59 -3.12
C TYR A 135 -4.02 -4.08 -2.86
N PHE A 136 -4.30 -4.85 -3.88
CA PHE A 136 -4.35 -6.31 -3.77
C PHE A 136 -3.84 -6.98 -5.05
N ASP A 137 -3.31 -8.19 -4.91
CA ASP A 137 -2.92 -9.05 -6.01
C ASP A 137 -3.02 -10.53 -5.57
N TYR A 138 -3.11 -11.42 -6.53
CA TYR A 138 -3.17 -12.85 -6.30
C TYR A 138 -1.82 -13.50 -6.58
N VAL A 139 -1.44 -14.43 -5.73
CA VAL A 139 -0.21 -15.21 -5.89
C VAL A 139 -0.34 -16.13 -7.10
N ARG A 140 0.55 -15.97 -8.06
CA ARG A 140 0.54 -16.68 -9.34
C ARG A 140 1.32 -17.97 -9.31
N THR A 141 2.38 -17.99 -8.51
CA THR A 141 3.29 -19.13 -8.39
C THR A 141 3.42 -19.48 -6.92
N GLY A 142 3.05 -20.69 -6.54
CA GLY A 142 3.28 -21.17 -5.18
C GLY A 142 4.79 -21.45 -4.98
N ALA A 143 5.28 -21.26 -3.74
CA ALA A 143 6.60 -21.71 -3.37
C ALA A 143 6.66 -23.23 -3.61
N THR A 144 7.56 -23.69 -4.45
CA THR A 144 7.80 -25.11 -4.63
C THR A 144 8.24 -25.72 -3.31
N GLU A 145 7.48 -26.67 -2.81
CA GLU A 145 7.94 -27.52 -1.72
C GLU A 145 9.17 -28.27 -2.25
N SER A 146 10.31 -27.85 -1.78
CA SER A 146 11.59 -28.56 -2.00
C SER A 146 11.90 -29.42 -0.80
#